data_38a5a0dc2c778216e523297480f682ac
#
_entry.id   38a5a0dc2c778216e523297480f682ac
#
_cell.length_a   1.000
_cell.length_b   1.000
_cell.length_c   1.000
_cell.angle_alpha   90.00
_cell.angle_beta   90.00
_cell.angle_gamma   90.00
#
_symmetry.space_group_name_H-M   'P 1'
#
loop_
_entity.id
_entity.type
_entity.pdbx_description
1 polymer ?
#
loop_
_entity_poly.entity_id
_entity_poly.type
_entity_poly.pdbx_seq_one_letter_code
_entity_poly.pdbx_strand_id
1 'polypeptide(L)'
;MFKNIFCPVCGASCDDVQVELKDNSITVKNACKMGNAKFQEIVSDHRIKKPMIKKDGEFVEVSWEEALTKAAEILSASKKPMLFMGSETSCEAQEVGLHIGEYLGGTVDSNATICHGPTVMGIQEAGCAAATAGTKKNRSDVNIYWGTNPLESMPRHMSKYGIFPRGYWTKRGRFDRKVITVDPRRTPTADASDLHVQLNPNSDYELFNAILTILNGKEPHHSVEKVTGVPISIMEEMVDMILDANFASFSVGLGVSSSYGKHRNIEMALNVIKELNNNHGTKASIGALRGHCNVAGFNMLASYLYGYPFALDFTRGYPRYNPGETSCVDILREKDTDAAMVVGADLMAHTPADCASYLAEIPMVCIDIAPGPTPTAADVILPGVIDAME
;
A
#
# COMPACT_ATOMS: atom_id res chain seq x y z
N MET A 1 8.12 -22.34 -20.39
CA MET A 1 7.31 -21.12 -20.13
C MET A 1 6.36 -21.42 -18.97
N PHE A 2 6.55 -20.73 -17.86
CA PHE A 2 5.64 -20.75 -16.70
C PHE A 2 4.48 -19.80 -16.96
N LYS A 3 3.26 -20.19 -16.56
CA LYS A 3 2.03 -19.41 -16.75
C LYS A 3 1.38 -19.10 -15.42
N ASN A 4 0.56 -18.05 -15.40
CA ASN A 4 -0.18 -17.61 -14.21
C ASN A 4 0.76 -17.24 -13.04
N ILE A 5 1.88 -16.63 -13.39
CA ILE A 5 2.83 -16.11 -12.41
C ILE A 5 2.29 -14.80 -11.84
N PHE A 6 2.36 -14.67 -10.53
CA PHE A 6 2.03 -13.45 -9.81
C PHE A 6 3.10 -12.39 -10.04
N CYS A 7 2.69 -11.14 -10.23
CA CYS A 7 3.59 -10.00 -10.36
C CYS A 7 3.69 -9.24 -9.04
N PRO A 8 4.84 -9.23 -8.37
CA PRO A 8 5.02 -8.65 -7.04
C PRO A 8 5.30 -7.14 -7.02
N VAL A 9 5.05 -6.40 -8.11
CA VAL A 9 5.49 -4.99 -8.19
C VAL A 9 4.51 -4.03 -7.53
N CYS A 10 3.21 -4.17 -7.79
CA CYS A 10 2.22 -3.18 -7.33
C CYS A 10 0.89 -3.83 -6.93
N GLY A 11 0.03 -3.06 -6.27
CA GLY A 11 -1.27 -3.50 -5.81
C GLY A 11 -2.28 -3.93 -6.91
N ALA A 12 -1.91 -3.86 -8.18
CA ALA A 12 -2.69 -4.51 -9.25
C ALA A 12 -2.58 -6.03 -9.21
N SER A 13 -1.53 -6.57 -8.56
CA SER A 13 -1.37 -8.01 -8.28
C SER A 13 -1.72 -8.89 -9.48
N CYS A 14 -1.06 -8.62 -10.63
CA CYS A 14 -1.34 -9.32 -11.88
C CYS A 14 -0.97 -10.80 -11.74
N ASP A 15 -1.91 -11.70 -12.00
CA ASP A 15 -1.79 -13.16 -11.84
C ASP A 15 -1.78 -13.93 -13.18
N ASP A 16 -1.65 -13.22 -14.29
CA ASP A 16 -1.68 -13.73 -15.65
C ASP A 16 -0.36 -13.57 -16.40
N VAL A 17 0.71 -13.25 -15.67
CA VAL A 17 2.04 -13.10 -16.24
C VAL A 17 2.59 -14.46 -16.67
N GLN A 18 3.31 -14.48 -17.78
CA GLN A 18 4.01 -15.64 -18.28
C GLN A 18 5.50 -15.36 -18.33
N VAL A 19 6.30 -16.28 -17.81
CA VAL A 19 7.76 -16.13 -17.71
C VAL A 19 8.44 -17.33 -18.35
N GLU A 20 9.46 -17.09 -19.15
CA GLU A 20 10.33 -18.12 -19.71
C GLU A 20 11.77 -17.75 -19.45
N LEU A 21 12.48 -18.63 -18.78
CA LEU A 21 13.92 -18.54 -18.58
C LEU A 21 14.61 -19.47 -19.58
N LYS A 22 15.51 -18.93 -20.37
CA LYS A 22 16.32 -19.66 -21.33
C LYS A 22 17.68 -19.01 -21.46
N ASP A 23 18.75 -19.80 -21.34
CA ASP A 23 20.13 -19.35 -21.54
C ASP A 23 20.46 -18.04 -20.79
N ASN A 24 20.08 -17.97 -19.51
CA ASN A 24 20.23 -16.81 -18.63
C ASN A 24 19.51 -15.53 -19.12
N SER A 25 18.52 -15.68 -20.00
CA SER A 25 17.65 -14.60 -20.45
C SER A 25 16.19 -14.83 -20.03
N ILE A 26 15.49 -13.75 -19.73
CA ILE A 26 14.07 -13.82 -19.32
C ILE A 26 13.19 -13.18 -20.38
N THR A 27 12.20 -13.94 -20.83
CA THR A 27 11.10 -13.42 -21.65
C THR A 27 9.83 -13.35 -20.81
N VAL A 28 9.23 -12.16 -20.72
CA VAL A 28 8.01 -11.91 -19.93
C VAL A 28 6.87 -11.49 -20.85
N LYS A 29 5.71 -12.15 -20.73
CA LYS A 29 4.47 -11.79 -21.42
C LYS A 29 3.39 -11.40 -20.42
N ASN A 30 2.45 -10.57 -20.86
CA ASN A 30 1.34 -10.06 -20.04
C ASN A 30 1.78 -9.24 -18.82
N ALA A 31 2.98 -8.65 -18.84
CA ALA A 31 3.43 -7.69 -17.86
C ALA A 31 3.42 -6.26 -18.43
N CYS A 32 3.26 -5.26 -17.56
CA CYS A 32 3.56 -3.86 -17.91
C CYS A 32 5.08 -3.62 -17.89
N LYS A 33 5.52 -2.40 -18.24
CA LYS A 33 6.95 -2.05 -18.22
C LYS A 33 7.59 -2.27 -16.84
N MET A 34 6.90 -1.86 -15.77
CA MET A 34 7.38 -2.05 -14.39
C MET A 34 7.52 -3.54 -14.03
N GLY A 35 6.48 -4.34 -14.32
CA GLY A 35 6.52 -5.78 -14.08
C GLY A 35 7.60 -6.47 -14.90
N ASN A 36 7.74 -6.13 -16.18
CA ASN A 36 8.81 -6.68 -17.00
C ASN A 36 10.21 -6.34 -16.43
N ALA A 37 10.45 -5.10 -16.03
CA ALA A 37 11.72 -4.69 -15.43
C ALA A 37 12.02 -5.49 -14.16
N LYS A 38 11.02 -5.67 -13.27
CA LYS A 38 11.21 -6.45 -12.03
C LYS A 38 11.58 -7.91 -12.30
N PHE A 39 10.95 -8.55 -13.29
CA PHE A 39 11.34 -9.93 -13.66
C PHE A 39 12.73 -10.00 -14.28
N GLN A 40 13.22 -8.96 -14.97
CA GLN A 40 14.58 -8.94 -15.48
C GLN A 40 15.63 -8.90 -14.36
N GLU A 41 15.30 -8.37 -13.17
CA GLU A 41 16.17 -8.39 -12.00
C GLU A 41 16.57 -9.81 -11.57
N ILE A 42 15.79 -10.83 -11.91
CA ILE A 42 16.09 -12.24 -11.57
C ILE A 42 17.46 -12.67 -12.10
N VAL A 43 17.85 -12.21 -13.30
CA VAL A 43 19.12 -12.54 -13.96
C VAL A 43 20.15 -11.41 -13.86
N SER A 44 19.85 -10.33 -13.13
CA SER A 44 20.72 -9.18 -12.98
C SER A 44 22.01 -9.54 -12.24
N ASP A 45 23.11 -8.98 -12.68
CA ASP A 45 24.40 -9.09 -11.99
C ASP A 45 24.45 -8.27 -10.69
N HIS A 46 23.53 -7.31 -10.54
CA HIS A 46 23.41 -6.48 -9.33
C HIS A 46 22.69 -7.20 -8.17
N ARG A 47 22.13 -8.39 -8.41
CA ARG A 47 21.47 -9.14 -7.35
C ARG A 47 22.43 -9.55 -6.23
N ILE A 48 21.95 -9.41 -5.01
CA ILE A 48 22.55 -10.03 -3.83
C ILE A 48 22.26 -11.53 -3.90
N LYS A 49 23.31 -12.33 -4.06
CA LYS A 49 23.20 -13.79 -4.28
C LYS A 49 23.76 -14.61 -3.12
N LYS A 50 24.54 -13.99 -2.24
CA LYS A 50 25.20 -14.66 -1.11
C LYS A 50 25.06 -13.82 0.15
N PRO A 51 25.04 -14.47 1.34
CA PRO A 51 25.11 -13.76 2.60
C PRO A 51 26.41 -12.97 2.74
N MET A 52 26.34 -11.79 3.33
CA MET A 52 27.48 -10.91 3.55
C MET A 52 27.46 -10.32 4.96
N ILE A 53 28.62 -10.10 5.51
CA ILE A 53 28.84 -9.39 6.77
C ILE A 53 29.78 -8.22 6.51
N LYS A 54 29.49 -7.06 7.08
CA LYS A 54 30.37 -5.90 7.04
C LYS A 54 31.53 -6.08 8.02
N LYS A 55 32.78 -6.08 7.52
CA LYS A 55 34.03 -6.15 8.30
C LYS A 55 34.91 -4.97 7.90
N ASP A 56 35.29 -4.15 8.84
CA ASP A 56 36.11 -2.95 8.61
C ASP A 56 35.58 -1.99 7.52
N GLY A 57 34.26 -1.89 7.44
CA GLY A 57 33.54 -1.03 6.47
C GLY A 57 33.24 -1.67 5.10
N GLU A 58 33.79 -2.86 4.83
CA GLU A 58 33.62 -3.59 3.57
C GLU A 58 32.77 -4.85 3.75
N PHE A 59 31.97 -5.20 2.72
CA PHE A 59 31.19 -6.44 2.75
C PHE A 59 32.03 -7.62 2.33
N VAL A 60 32.01 -8.67 3.15
CA VAL A 60 32.66 -9.95 2.90
C VAL A 60 31.60 -11.04 2.77
N GLU A 61 31.65 -11.82 1.66
CA GLU A 61 30.82 -13.01 1.51
C GLU A 61 31.16 -14.05 2.59
N VAL A 62 30.14 -14.61 3.22
CA VAL A 62 30.28 -15.62 4.28
C VAL A 62 29.29 -16.77 4.08
N SER A 63 29.38 -17.81 4.90
CA SER A 63 28.41 -18.88 4.90
C SER A 63 27.06 -18.42 5.50
N TRP A 64 25.97 -19.11 5.16
CA TRP A 64 24.68 -18.89 5.79
C TRP A 64 24.74 -19.03 7.31
N GLU A 65 25.46 -20.03 7.81
CA GLU A 65 25.61 -20.27 9.25
C GLU A 65 26.28 -19.08 9.95
N GLU A 66 27.36 -18.56 9.38
CA GLU A 66 28.06 -17.39 9.93
C GLU A 66 27.16 -16.13 9.90
N ALA A 67 26.46 -15.90 8.79
CA ALA A 67 25.59 -14.74 8.66
C ALA A 67 24.38 -14.81 9.60
N LEU A 68 23.73 -15.97 9.70
CA LEU A 68 22.59 -16.17 10.60
C LEU A 68 22.99 -16.07 12.07
N THR A 69 24.17 -16.60 12.43
CA THR A 69 24.72 -16.44 13.79
C THR A 69 24.93 -14.97 14.11
N LYS A 70 25.54 -14.21 13.19
CA LYS A 70 25.77 -12.78 13.38
C LYS A 70 24.47 -11.98 13.47
N ALA A 71 23.49 -12.29 12.64
CA ALA A 71 22.17 -11.68 12.69
C ALA A 71 21.46 -11.95 14.03
N ALA A 72 21.52 -13.20 14.52
CA ALA A 72 20.96 -13.58 15.82
C ALA A 72 21.67 -12.86 16.97
N GLU A 73 22.99 -12.72 16.93
CA GLU A 73 23.77 -11.94 17.92
C GLU A 73 23.30 -10.49 17.98
N ILE A 74 23.16 -9.81 16.83
CA ILE A 74 22.69 -8.42 16.75
C ILE A 74 21.32 -8.28 17.39
N LEU A 75 20.36 -9.09 16.95
CA LEU A 75 18.97 -8.97 17.38
C LEU A 75 18.76 -9.37 18.84
N SER A 76 19.46 -10.42 19.32
CA SER A 76 19.33 -10.87 20.71
C SER A 76 20.06 -9.99 21.72
N ALA A 77 21.07 -9.23 21.30
CA ALA A 77 21.75 -8.25 22.14
C ALA A 77 20.96 -6.95 22.31
N SER A 78 20.02 -6.69 21.43
CA SER A 78 19.16 -5.50 21.44
C SER A 78 18.15 -5.57 22.61
N LYS A 79 17.88 -4.41 23.19
CA LYS A 79 16.83 -4.25 24.21
C LYS A 79 15.49 -3.82 23.63
N LYS A 80 15.51 -3.18 22.47
CA LYS A 80 14.34 -2.67 21.75
C LYS A 80 14.52 -2.85 20.24
N PRO A 81 14.56 -4.08 19.72
CA PRO A 81 14.74 -4.29 18.30
C PRO A 81 13.51 -3.83 17.51
N MET A 82 13.74 -3.22 16.36
CA MET A 82 12.71 -2.88 15.38
C MET A 82 12.80 -3.84 14.19
N LEU A 83 11.68 -4.45 13.83
CA LEU A 83 11.55 -5.26 12.61
C LEU A 83 10.63 -4.55 11.61
N PHE A 84 11.13 -4.28 10.43
CA PHE A 84 10.32 -3.70 9.35
C PHE A 84 10.09 -4.74 8.25
N MET A 85 8.82 -5.13 8.09
CA MET A 85 8.41 -6.11 7.10
C MET A 85 7.89 -5.40 5.84
N GLY A 86 8.70 -5.43 4.80
CA GLY A 86 8.37 -4.85 3.51
C GLY A 86 7.12 -5.47 2.89
N SER A 87 6.37 -4.67 2.18
CA SER A 87 5.12 -5.11 1.55
C SER A 87 5.32 -5.81 0.21
N GLU A 88 6.54 -6.11 -0.18
CA GLU A 88 6.89 -6.95 -1.32
C GLU A 88 7.29 -8.37 -0.88
N THR A 89 7.08 -8.71 0.39
CA THR A 89 7.31 -10.04 0.96
C THR A 89 6.02 -10.84 1.07
N SER A 90 6.12 -12.18 1.08
CA SER A 90 4.97 -13.07 1.26
C SER A 90 4.37 -12.96 2.66
N CYS A 91 3.12 -13.40 2.83
CA CYS A 91 2.48 -13.42 4.14
C CYS A 91 3.21 -14.35 5.10
N GLU A 92 3.75 -15.47 4.61
CA GLU A 92 4.52 -16.43 5.39
C GLU A 92 5.81 -15.80 5.96
N ALA A 93 6.54 -15.02 5.15
CA ALA A 93 7.70 -14.28 5.63
C ALA A 93 7.32 -13.20 6.66
N GLN A 94 6.20 -12.50 6.43
CA GLN A 94 5.67 -11.50 7.35
C GLN A 94 5.25 -12.12 8.69
N GLU A 95 4.65 -13.31 8.67
CA GLU A 95 4.27 -14.08 9.87
C GLU A 95 5.49 -14.44 10.72
N VAL A 96 6.55 -14.95 10.09
CA VAL A 96 7.80 -15.24 10.77
C VAL A 96 8.40 -13.97 11.39
N GLY A 97 8.38 -12.85 10.66
CA GLY A 97 8.85 -11.56 11.18
C GLY A 97 8.05 -11.07 12.39
N LEU A 98 6.71 -11.24 12.37
CA LEU A 98 5.85 -10.92 13.51
C LEU A 98 6.17 -11.77 14.73
N HIS A 99 6.37 -13.07 14.56
CA HIS A 99 6.74 -13.97 15.67
C HIS A 99 8.14 -13.70 16.22
N ILE A 100 9.12 -13.35 15.36
CA ILE A 100 10.45 -12.94 15.82
C ILE A 100 10.34 -11.66 16.66
N GLY A 101 9.56 -10.67 16.21
CA GLY A 101 9.38 -9.44 16.96
C GLY A 101 8.70 -9.66 18.32
N GLU A 102 7.68 -10.51 18.39
CA GLU A 102 7.04 -10.91 19.63
C GLU A 102 8.04 -11.61 20.56
N TYR A 103 8.79 -12.60 20.03
CA TYR A 103 9.78 -13.37 20.81
C TYR A 103 10.88 -12.49 21.39
N LEU A 104 11.34 -11.49 20.65
CA LEU A 104 12.38 -10.56 21.08
C LEU A 104 11.85 -9.42 21.96
N GLY A 105 10.53 -9.24 22.07
CA GLY A 105 9.93 -8.10 22.75
C GLY A 105 10.20 -6.78 22.01
N GLY A 106 10.22 -6.81 20.69
CA GLY A 106 10.53 -5.67 19.83
C GLY A 106 9.31 -4.98 19.24
N THR A 107 9.53 -4.06 18.34
CA THR A 107 8.47 -3.42 17.53
C THR A 107 8.47 -3.98 16.12
N VAL A 108 7.30 -4.31 15.58
CA VAL A 108 7.13 -4.78 14.21
C VAL A 108 6.24 -3.82 13.43
N ASP A 109 6.74 -3.32 12.31
CA ASP A 109 6.00 -2.40 11.45
C ASP A 109 6.15 -2.77 9.96
N SER A 110 5.43 -2.05 9.10
CA SER A 110 5.41 -2.28 7.66
C SER A 110 5.18 -0.99 6.87
N ASN A 111 5.16 -1.11 5.53
CA ASN A 111 4.86 0.02 4.65
C ASN A 111 3.50 0.70 4.94
N ALA A 112 2.61 0.09 5.73
CA ALA A 112 1.35 0.73 6.11
C ALA A 112 1.58 2.09 6.78
N THR A 113 2.53 2.18 7.69
CA THR A 113 2.88 3.42 8.41
C THR A 113 3.19 4.59 7.49
N ILE A 114 3.95 4.36 6.44
CA ILE A 114 4.38 5.39 5.48
C ILE A 114 3.44 5.53 4.27
N CYS A 115 2.33 4.78 4.23
CA CYS A 115 1.44 4.70 3.08
C CYS A 115 -0.04 4.81 3.49
N HIS A 116 -0.70 3.69 3.70
CA HIS A 116 -2.14 3.58 3.95
C HIS A 116 -2.51 3.28 5.42
N GLY A 117 -1.63 3.57 6.38
CA GLY A 117 -1.96 3.51 7.80
C GLY A 117 -3.21 4.30 8.15
N PRO A 118 -3.35 5.58 7.73
CA PRO A 118 -4.56 6.34 7.96
C PRO A 118 -5.81 5.72 7.35
N THR A 119 -5.70 5.02 6.20
CA THR A 119 -6.85 4.29 5.63
C THR A 119 -7.30 3.15 6.53
N VAL A 120 -6.36 2.40 7.09
CA VAL A 120 -6.67 1.29 8.01
C VAL A 120 -7.26 1.82 9.32
N MET A 121 -6.74 2.92 9.85
CA MET A 121 -7.28 3.59 11.04
C MET A 121 -8.73 4.04 10.83
N GLY A 122 -9.05 4.68 9.70
CA GLY A 122 -10.43 5.06 9.39
C GLY A 122 -11.36 3.85 9.25
N ILE A 123 -10.86 2.73 8.72
CA ILE A 123 -11.62 1.47 8.65
C ILE A 123 -11.87 0.89 10.05
N GLN A 124 -10.92 0.99 10.97
CA GLN A 124 -11.10 0.55 12.36
C GLN A 124 -12.20 1.35 13.07
N GLU A 125 -12.33 2.65 12.76
CA GLU A 125 -13.34 3.52 13.37
C GLU A 125 -14.76 3.32 12.79
N ALA A 126 -14.86 3.18 11.46
CA ALA A 126 -16.15 3.22 10.74
C ALA A 126 -16.61 1.88 10.13
N GLY A 127 -15.76 0.85 10.17
CA GLY A 127 -15.98 -0.40 9.43
C GLY A 127 -15.62 -0.25 7.96
N CYS A 128 -15.85 -1.29 7.14
CA CYS A 128 -15.51 -1.26 5.72
C CYS A 128 -16.50 -2.05 4.86
N ALA A 129 -17.12 -1.37 3.91
CA ALA A 129 -17.83 -2.01 2.81
C ALA A 129 -16.83 -2.33 1.68
N ALA A 130 -16.08 -3.42 1.84
CA ALA A 130 -15.05 -3.84 0.90
C ALA A 130 -15.60 -4.59 -0.31
N ALA A 131 -14.87 -4.53 -1.44
CA ALA A 131 -15.12 -5.36 -2.60
C ALA A 131 -13.80 -5.86 -3.18
N THR A 132 -13.79 -7.10 -3.67
CA THR A 132 -12.65 -7.66 -4.38
C THR A 132 -12.45 -6.98 -5.74
N ALA A 133 -11.25 -7.08 -6.31
CA ALA A 133 -10.98 -6.63 -7.68
C ALA A 133 -11.90 -7.33 -8.70
N GLY A 134 -12.21 -8.61 -8.46
CA GLY A 134 -13.17 -9.38 -9.25
C GLY A 134 -14.60 -8.84 -9.15
N THR A 135 -15.05 -8.41 -7.97
CA THR A 135 -16.36 -7.75 -7.79
C THR A 135 -16.40 -6.43 -8.53
N LYS A 136 -15.39 -5.58 -8.38
CA LYS A 136 -15.29 -4.32 -9.12
C LYS A 136 -15.35 -4.54 -10.63
N LYS A 137 -14.52 -5.44 -11.16
CA LYS A 137 -14.51 -5.82 -12.57
C LYS A 137 -15.89 -6.22 -13.09
N ASN A 138 -16.63 -7.02 -12.33
CA ASN A 138 -17.88 -7.62 -12.80
C ASN A 138 -19.12 -6.76 -12.53
N ARG A 139 -19.12 -5.91 -11.52
CA ARG A 139 -20.32 -5.25 -11.01
C ARG A 139 -20.27 -3.72 -11.09
N SER A 140 -19.08 -3.10 -10.98
CA SER A 140 -19.00 -1.64 -10.90
C SER A 140 -19.29 -0.99 -12.25
N ASP A 141 -20.36 -0.20 -12.29
CA ASP A 141 -20.74 0.64 -13.42
C ASP A 141 -20.40 2.12 -13.18
N VAL A 142 -20.17 2.53 -11.93
CA VAL A 142 -19.53 3.82 -11.60
C VAL A 142 -18.25 3.58 -10.81
N ASN A 143 -17.12 4.07 -11.35
CA ASN A 143 -15.81 3.96 -10.72
C ASN A 143 -15.30 5.33 -10.32
N ILE A 144 -15.10 5.53 -9.02
CA ILE A 144 -14.56 6.77 -8.45
C ILE A 144 -13.09 6.53 -8.10
N TYR A 145 -12.19 7.33 -8.66
CA TYR A 145 -10.76 7.36 -8.34
C TYR A 145 -10.46 8.65 -7.59
N TRP A 146 -10.20 8.55 -6.30
CA TRP A 146 -10.01 9.70 -5.42
C TRP A 146 -8.59 9.74 -4.86
N GLY A 147 -7.83 10.79 -5.19
CA GLY A 147 -6.43 10.96 -4.78
C GLY A 147 -5.52 9.83 -5.26
N THR A 148 -5.81 9.28 -6.46
CA THR A 148 -5.05 8.19 -7.06
C THR A 148 -5.03 8.28 -8.58
N ASN A 149 -3.89 7.92 -9.17
CA ASN A 149 -3.67 7.93 -10.62
C ASN A 149 -3.22 6.55 -11.13
N PRO A 150 -4.14 5.56 -11.18
CA PRO A 150 -3.79 4.19 -11.54
C PRO A 150 -3.26 4.00 -12.96
N LEU A 151 -3.53 4.91 -13.91
CA LEU A 151 -2.93 4.82 -15.24
C LEU A 151 -1.40 4.94 -15.21
N GLU A 152 -0.85 5.65 -14.23
CA GLU A 152 0.60 5.75 -14.02
C GLU A 152 1.10 4.77 -12.96
N SER A 153 0.45 4.75 -11.77
CA SER A 153 0.94 3.96 -10.63
C SER A 153 0.68 2.46 -10.74
N MET A 154 -0.36 2.05 -11.50
CA MET A 154 -0.77 0.64 -11.66
C MET A 154 -1.21 0.40 -13.11
N PRO A 155 -0.30 0.39 -14.09
CA PRO A 155 -0.64 0.50 -15.52
C PRO A 155 -1.67 -0.53 -16.03
N ARG A 156 -1.73 -1.73 -15.43
CA ARG A 156 -2.71 -2.76 -15.81
C ARG A 156 -4.01 -2.72 -15.01
N HIS A 157 -4.12 -1.86 -13.98
CA HIS A 157 -5.35 -1.79 -13.17
C HIS A 157 -6.59 -1.48 -14.03
N MET A 158 -6.50 -0.46 -14.88
CA MET A 158 -7.63 -0.03 -15.73
C MET A 158 -8.06 -1.10 -16.72
N SER A 159 -7.11 -1.81 -17.32
CA SER A 159 -7.37 -2.86 -18.30
C SER A 159 -7.79 -4.19 -17.68
N LYS A 160 -7.38 -4.47 -16.45
CA LYS A 160 -7.63 -5.76 -15.80
C LYS A 160 -8.85 -5.76 -14.87
N TYR A 161 -9.04 -4.69 -14.09
CA TYR A 161 -10.05 -4.61 -13.04
C TYR A 161 -10.94 -3.37 -13.11
N GLY A 162 -10.40 -2.26 -13.64
CA GLY A 162 -11.05 -0.96 -13.63
C GLY A 162 -12.12 -0.79 -14.71
N ILE A 163 -11.86 0.09 -15.64
CA ILE A 163 -12.88 0.61 -16.54
C ILE A 163 -13.02 -0.11 -17.89
N PHE A 164 -11.96 -0.79 -18.37
CA PHE A 164 -11.99 -1.39 -19.71
C PHE A 164 -12.56 -2.81 -19.78
N PRO A 165 -12.41 -3.70 -18.77
CA PRO A 165 -12.84 -5.08 -18.91
C PRO A 165 -14.37 -5.18 -18.98
N ARG A 166 -14.84 -6.18 -19.75
CA ARG A 166 -16.26 -6.58 -19.73
C ARG A 166 -16.57 -7.26 -18.41
N GLY A 167 -17.76 -6.99 -17.87
CA GLY A 167 -18.24 -7.55 -16.62
C GLY A 167 -19.66 -8.07 -16.74
N TYR A 168 -20.19 -8.60 -15.63
CA TYR A 168 -21.54 -9.15 -15.59
C TYR A 168 -22.61 -8.08 -15.88
N TRP A 169 -22.49 -6.88 -15.27
CA TRP A 169 -23.39 -5.75 -15.51
C TRP A 169 -22.88 -4.79 -16.60
N THR A 170 -21.63 -4.92 -17.02
CA THR A 170 -20.95 -4.00 -17.93
C THR A 170 -20.47 -4.75 -19.18
N LYS A 171 -21.43 -5.26 -19.97
CA LYS A 171 -21.17 -6.15 -21.12
C LYS A 171 -20.32 -5.52 -22.21
N ARG A 172 -20.39 -4.19 -22.38
CA ARG A 172 -19.62 -3.44 -23.36
C ARG A 172 -18.35 -2.80 -22.76
N GLY A 173 -17.98 -3.17 -21.51
CA GLY A 173 -16.81 -2.65 -20.82
C GLY A 173 -16.92 -1.15 -20.52
N ARG A 174 -15.98 -0.33 -21.05
CA ARG A 174 -15.94 1.12 -20.81
C ARG A 174 -17.25 1.85 -21.19
N PHE A 175 -17.95 1.40 -22.22
CA PHE A 175 -19.19 2.03 -22.69
C PHE A 175 -20.38 1.86 -21.73
N ASP A 176 -20.30 0.91 -20.79
CA ASP A 176 -21.31 0.71 -19.77
C ASP A 176 -20.86 1.25 -18.40
N ARG A 177 -19.75 2.02 -18.38
CA ARG A 177 -19.18 2.54 -17.12
C ARG A 177 -19.03 4.04 -17.16
N LYS A 178 -19.34 4.66 -16.02
CA LYS A 178 -18.96 6.05 -15.73
C LYS A 178 -17.71 6.06 -14.86
N VAL A 179 -16.90 7.07 -15.05
CA VAL A 179 -15.65 7.25 -14.31
C VAL A 179 -15.58 8.67 -13.76
N ILE A 180 -15.38 8.78 -12.47
CA ILE A 180 -15.18 10.03 -11.76
C ILE A 180 -13.77 10.04 -11.21
N THR A 181 -13.01 11.09 -11.47
CA THR A 181 -11.71 11.30 -10.81
C THR A 181 -11.78 12.54 -9.94
N VAL A 182 -11.41 12.38 -8.67
CA VAL A 182 -11.27 13.48 -7.71
C VAL A 182 -9.79 13.65 -7.39
N ASP A 183 -9.17 14.70 -7.90
CA ASP A 183 -7.73 14.93 -7.77
C ASP A 183 -7.44 16.44 -7.95
N PRO A 184 -6.56 17.04 -7.16
CA PRO A 184 -6.16 18.44 -7.35
C PRO A 184 -5.43 18.68 -8.68
N ARG A 185 -4.88 17.64 -9.28
CA ARG A 185 -4.20 17.68 -10.58
C ARG A 185 -5.03 17.02 -11.67
N ARG A 186 -4.94 17.56 -12.88
CA ARG A 186 -5.46 16.88 -14.07
C ARG A 186 -4.47 15.78 -14.48
N THR A 187 -4.69 14.57 -13.98
CA THR A 187 -3.86 13.39 -14.24
C THR A 187 -4.32 12.64 -15.49
N PRO A 188 -3.51 11.72 -16.06
CA PRO A 188 -3.97 10.84 -17.13
C PRO A 188 -5.25 10.06 -16.77
N THR A 189 -5.45 9.72 -15.50
CA THR A 189 -6.70 9.10 -15.04
C THR A 189 -7.87 10.08 -15.11
N ALA A 190 -7.66 11.34 -14.77
CA ALA A 190 -8.66 12.40 -14.91
C ALA A 190 -9.02 12.65 -16.40
N ASP A 191 -8.04 12.62 -17.30
CA ASP A 191 -8.27 12.75 -18.74
C ASP A 191 -9.09 11.59 -19.34
N ALA A 192 -9.04 10.40 -18.73
CA ALA A 192 -9.81 9.23 -19.13
C ALA A 192 -11.21 9.16 -18.47
N SER A 193 -11.54 10.11 -17.59
CA SER A 193 -12.78 10.14 -16.81
C SER A 193 -13.91 10.87 -17.52
N ASP A 194 -15.16 10.56 -17.16
CA ASP A 194 -16.35 11.29 -17.60
C ASP A 194 -16.51 12.59 -16.79
N LEU A 195 -16.08 12.61 -15.53
CA LEU A 195 -16.08 13.78 -14.66
C LEU A 195 -14.76 13.89 -13.91
N HIS A 196 -14.11 15.06 -14.00
CA HIS A 196 -12.96 15.41 -13.15
C HIS A 196 -13.39 16.46 -12.13
N VAL A 197 -13.41 16.09 -10.88
CA VAL A 197 -13.66 16.96 -9.73
C VAL A 197 -12.30 17.46 -9.22
N GLN A 198 -11.93 18.67 -9.63
CA GLN A 198 -10.66 19.26 -9.24
C GLN A 198 -10.81 20.02 -7.92
N LEU A 199 -10.39 19.36 -6.83
CA LEU A 199 -10.47 19.96 -5.49
C LEU A 199 -9.19 20.70 -5.12
N ASN A 200 -9.30 21.64 -4.19
CA ASN A 200 -8.14 22.21 -3.52
C ASN A 200 -7.41 21.13 -2.70
N PRO A 201 -6.06 21.12 -2.65
CA PRO A 201 -5.33 20.21 -1.78
C PRO A 201 -5.80 20.32 -0.31
N ASN A 202 -5.87 19.16 0.37
CA ASN A 202 -6.29 19.05 1.79
C ASN A 202 -7.75 19.41 2.10
N SER A 203 -8.65 19.35 1.14
CA SER A 203 -10.08 19.60 1.33
C SER A 203 -10.98 18.38 1.09
N ASP A 204 -10.39 17.19 1.19
CA ASP A 204 -11.09 15.92 0.97
C ASP A 204 -12.22 15.71 1.98
N TYR A 205 -11.99 16.04 3.26
CA TYR A 205 -12.98 15.90 4.31
C TYR A 205 -14.24 16.74 4.05
N GLU A 206 -14.04 18.01 3.70
CA GLU A 206 -15.11 18.94 3.41
C GLU A 206 -15.91 18.52 2.17
N LEU A 207 -15.24 18.01 1.15
CA LEU A 207 -15.90 17.51 -0.05
C LEU A 207 -16.72 16.24 0.24
N PHE A 208 -16.20 15.27 0.99
CA PHE A 208 -16.98 14.10 1.42
C PHE A 208 -18.17 14.53 2.28
N ASN A 209 -18.01 15.50 3.18
CA ASN A 209 -19.09 16.02 4.01
C ASN A 209 -20.18 16.72 3.19
N ALA A 210 -19.79 17.47 2.16
CA ALA A 210 -20.74 18.09 1.23
C ALA A 210 -21.54 17.04 0.45
N ILE A 211 -20.87 16.00 -0.08
CA ILE A 211 -21.53 14.87 -0.74
C ILE A 211 -22.52 14.19 0.21
N LEU A 212 -22.14 13.94 1.46
CA LEU A 212 -23.03 13.35 2.46
C LEU A 212 -24.24 14.28 2.76
N THR A 213 -24.01 15.59 2.78
CA THR A 213 -25.08 16.59 2.98
C THR A 213 -26.09 16.55 1.84
N ILE A 214 -25.63 16.49 0.58
CA ILE A 214 -26.49 16.37 -0.61
C ILE A 214 -27.27 15.04 -0.59
N LEU A 215 -26.59 13.92 -0.29
CA LEU A 215 -27.27 12.61 -0.14
C LEU A 215 -28.38 12.63 0.91
N ASN A 216 -28.25 13.41 1.98
CA ASN A 216 -29.29 13.61 2.98
C ASN A 216 -30.37 14.62 2.55
N GLY A 217 -30.41 15.01 1.29
CA GLY A 217 -31.41 15.95 0.75
C GLY A 217 -31.28 17.38 1.28
N LYS A 218 -30.07 17.77 1.69
CA LYS A 218 -29.79 19.11 2.23
C LYS A 218 -28.83 19.85 1.31
N GLU A 219 -28.94 21.17 1.28
CA GLU A 219 -28.01 22.02 0.55
C GLU A 219 -26.73 22.25 1.36
N PRO A 220 -25.52 22.02 0.81
CA PRO A 220 -24.27 22.35 1.47
C PRO A 220 -24.14 23.87 1.68
N HIS A 221 -23.47 24.26 2.75
CA HIS A 221 -23.20 25.67 2.99
C HIS A 221 -22.27 26.26 1.93
N HIS A 222 -22.54 27.45 1.39
CA HIS A 222 -21.80 28.08 0.29
C HIS A 222 -20.29 28.19 0.55
N SER A 223 -19.85 28.27 1.80
CA SER A 223 -18.42 28.30 2.10
C SER A 223 -17.65 27.06 1.61
N VAL A 224 -18.34 25.95 1.36
CA VAL A 224 -17.71 24.71 0.89
C VAL A 224 -17.06 24.89 -0.49
N GLU A 225 -17.66 25.66 -1.38
CA GLU A 225 -17.05 25.98 -2.69
C GLU A 225 -15.71 26.70 -2.54
N LYS A 226 -15.63 27.65 -1.60
CA LYS A 226 -14.39 28.38 -1.33
C LYS A 226 -13.31 27.48 -0.73
N VAL A 227 -13.69 26.55 0.13
CA VAL A 227 -12.76 25.63 0.79
C VAL A 227 -12.27 24.56 -0.19
N THR A 228 -13.21 23.94 -0.87
CA THR A 228 -12.89 22.80 -1.77
C THR A 228 -12.42 23.23 -3.15
N GLY A 229 -12.74 24.44 -3.58
CA GLY A 229 -12.55 24.89 -4.96
C GLY A 229 -13.54 24.26 -5.96
N VAL A 230 -14.49 23.45 -5.48
CA VAL A 230 -15.45 22.74 -6.31
C VAL A 230 -16.81 23.42 -6.23
N PRO A 231 -17.45 23.80 -7.34
CA PRO A 231 -18.82 24.30 -7.36
C PRO A 231 -19.82 23.26 -6.81
N ILE A 232 -20.85 23.72 -6.10
CA ILE A 232 -21.93 22.84 -5.60
C ILE A 232 -22.57 22.07 -6.75
N SER A 233 -22.79 22.71 -7.91
CA SER A 233 -23.35 22.04 -9.10
C SER A 233 -22.53 20.84 -9.59
N ILE A 234 -21.20 20.88 -9.44
CA ILE A 234 -20.33 19.73 -9.76
C ILE A 234 -20.41 18.64 -8.69
N MET A 235 -20.62 19.03 -7.42
CA MET A 235 -20.85 18.06 -6.33
C MET A 235 -22.19 17.34 -6.55
N GLU A 236 -23.23 18.07 -6.95
CA GLU A 236 -24.55 17.52 -7.31
C GLU A 236 -24.46 16.59 -8.50
N GLU A 237 -23.78 17.00 -9.60
CA GLU A 237 -23.54 16.13 -10.78
C GLU A 237 -22.82 14.83 -10.36
N MET A 238 -21.81 14.92 -9.51
CA MET A 238 -21.12 13.73 -8.97
C MET A 238 -22.06 12.83 -8.20
N VAL A 239 -22.91 13.39 -7.34
CA VAL A 239 -23.89 12.62 -6.55
C VAL A 239 -24.91 11.96 -7.46
N ASP A 240 -25.45 12.67 -8.46
CA ASP A 240 -26.40 12.11 -9.43
C ASP A 240 -25.82 10.93 -10.18
N MET A 241 -24.57 11.07 -10.67
CA MET A 241 -23.85 9.96 -11.31
C MET A 241 -23.69 8.74 -10.40
N ILE A 242 -23.48 8.96 -9.09
CA ILE A 242 -23.33 7.88 -8.11
C ILE A 242 -24.68 7.22 -7.80
N LEU A 243 -25.75 8.00 -7.68
CA LEU A 243 -27.11 7.50 -7.41
C LEU A 243 -27.69 6.69 -8.56
N ASP A 244 -27.32 7.02 -9.80
CA ASP A 244 -27.70 6.26 -11.00
C ASP A 244 -26.97 4.90 -11.10
N ALA A 245 -25.97 4.62 -10.26
CA ALA A 245 -25.18 3.40 -10.30
C ALA A 245 -25.93 2.20 -9.74
N ASN A 246 -25.76 1.03 -10.38
CA ASN A 246 -26.07 -0.25 -9.73
C ASN A 246 -25.01 -0.62 -8.67
N PHE A 247 -23.74 -0.26 -8.94
CA PHE A 247 -22.63 -0.49 -8.04
C PHE A 247 -21.55 0.57 -8.21
N ALA A 248 -21.40 1.45 -7.24
CA ALA A 248 -20.36 2.46 -7.17
C ALA A 248 -19.10 1.93 -6.45
N SER A 249 -17.94 2.03 -7.07
CA SER A 249 -16.67 1.60 -6.49
C SER A 249 -15.77 2.79 -6.21
N PHE A 250 -15.56 3.11 -4.95
CA PHE A 250 -14.61 4.13 -4.51
C PHE A 250 -13.22 3.53 -4.38
N SER A 251 -12.29 4.03 -5.16
CA SER A 251 -10.88 3.68 -5.12
C SER A 251 -10.10 4.86 -4.57
N VAL A 252 -9.66 4.75 -3.31
CA VAL A 252 -8.92 5.83 -2.64
C VAL A 252 -7.42 5.57 -2.69
N GLY A 253 -6.66 6.61 -2.99
CA GLY A 253 -5.21 6.54 -3.06
C GLY A 253 -4.52 7.25 -1.91
N LEU A 254 -3.19 7.32 -2.02
CA LEU A 254 -2.33 8.00 -1.05
C LEU A 254 -2.68 9.48 -0.91
N GLY A 255 -3.19 10.13 -1.96
CA GLY A 255 -3.64 11.51 -1.92
C GLY A 255 -4.66 11.79 -0.82
N VAL A 256 -5.59 10.86 -0.56
CA VAL A 256 -6.60 10.99 0.52
C VAL A 256 -5.99 10.70 1.89
N SER A 257 -5.19 9.63 2.01
CA SER A 257 -4.63 9.20 3.29
C SER A 257 -3.48 10.10 3.79
N SER A 258 -2.83 10.83 2.87
CA SER A 258 -1.73 11.76 3.20
C SER A 258 -2.16 13.23 3.26
N SER A 259 -3.41 13.56 2.90
CA SER A 259 -3.94 14.91 3.04
C SER A 259 -4.27 15.22 4.51
N TYR A 260 -4.55 16.49 4.82
CA TYR A 260 -4.65 17.00 6.19
C TYR A 260 -5.61 16.23 7.10
N GLY A 261 -6.74 15.73 6.62
CA GLY A 261 -7.69 14.94 7.40
C GLY A 261 -7.25 13.51 7.74
N LYS A 262 -6.26 12.96 7.00
CA LYS A 262 -5.70 11.60 7.20
C LYS A 262 -6.81 10.54 7.33
N HIS A 263 -6.90 9.86 8.49
CA HIS A 263 -7.90 8.82 8.77
C HIS A 263 -9.33 9.37 8.81
N ARG A 264 -9.53 10.64 9.17
CA ARG A 264 -10.85 11.28 9.16
C ARG A 264 -11.44 11.43 7.75
N ASN A 265 -10.61 11.60 6.73
CA ASN A 265 -11.07 11.59 5.34
C ASN A 265 -11.66 10.24 4.97
N ILE A 266 -11.02 9.16 5.41
CA ILE A 266 -11.46 7.80 5.14
C ILE A 266 -12.74 7.48 5.93
N GLU A 267 -12.82 7.89 7.19
CA GLU A 267 -14.04 7.78 8.01
C GLU A 267 -15.23 8.48 7.31
N MET A 268 -15.01 9.70 6.80
CA MET A 268 -16.07 10.44 6.11
C MET A 268 -16.44 9.78 4.77
N ALA A 269 -15.47 9.25 4.02
CA ALA A 269 -15.75 8.47 2.82
C ALA A 269 -16.59 7.23 3.13
N LEU A 270 -16.32 6.55 4.25
CA LEU A 270 -17.07 5.39 4.71
C LEU A 270 -18.50 5.76 5.14
N ASN A 271 -18.69 6.95 5.72
CA ASN A 271 -20.03 7.46 6.04
C ASN A 271 -20.85 7.74 4.77
N VAL A 272 -20.24 8.28 3.72
CA VAL A 272 -20.88 8.42 2.39
C VAL A 272 -21.29 7.06 1.84
N ILE A 273 -20.42 6.06 1.90
CA ILE A 273 -20.70 4.71 1.40
C ILE A 273 -21.79 4.03 2.23
N LYS A 274 -21.78 4.22 3.54
CA LYS A 274 -22.82 3.73 4.44
C LYS A 274 -24.20 4.34 4.12
N GLU A 275 -24.23 5.63 3.84
CA GLU A 275 -25.45 6.34 3.43
C GLU A 275 -26.00 5.78 2.13
N LEU A 276 -25.16 5.63 1.10
CA LEU A 276 -25.52 5.04 -0.20
C LEU A 276 -26.11 3.64 -0.05
N ASN A 277 -25.48 2.76 0.72
CA ASN A 277 -25.90 1.38 0.90
C ASN A 277 -27.19 1.25 1.71
N ASN A 278 -27.39 2.10 2.73
CA ASN A 278 -28.50 1.95 3.66
C ASN A 278 -29.76 2.69 3.19
N ASN A 279 -29.62 3.88 2.60
CA ASN A 279 -30.73 4.79 2.40
C ASN A 279 -31.08 5.06 0.93
N HIS A 280 -30.14 4.81 -0.01
CA HIS A 280 -30.34 5.12 -1.43
C HIS A 280 -30.47 3.89 -2.34
N GLY A 281 -30.29 2.68 -1.82
CA GLY A 281 -30.33 1.46 -2.61
C GLY A 281 -29.16 1.27 -3.58
N THR A 282 -28.27 2.25 -3.71
CA THR A 282 -27.04 2.18 -4.49
C THR A 282 -26.02 1.33 -3.75
N LYS A 283 -25.60 0.23 -4.34
CA LYS A 283 -24.51 -0.58 -3.76
C LYS A 283 -23.19 0.15 -3.93
N ALA A 284 -22.51 0.39 -2.84
CA ALA A 284 -21.22 1.09 -2.87
C ALA A 284 -20.16 0.34 -2.06
N SER A 285 -18.91 0.43 -2.51
CA SER A 285 -17.75 -0.13 -1.81
C SER A 285 -16.56 0.81 -1.85
N ILE A 286 -15.66 0.67 -0.87
CA ILE A 286 -14.37 1.36 -0.84
C ILE A 286 -13.23 0.35 -0.94
N GLY A 287 -12.12 0.77 -1.54
CA GLY A 287 -10.87 0.03 -1.52
C GLY A 287 -9.69 0.94 -1.73
N ALA A 288 -8.65 0.75 -0.92
CA ALA A 288 -7.40 1.46 -1.12
C ALA A 288 -6.67 0.92 -2.37
N LEU A 289 -6.20 1.81 -3.23
CA LEU A 289 -5.24 1.48 -4.29
C LEU A 289 -3.83 1.67 -3.72
N ARG A 290 -3.27 0.60 -3.19
CA ARG A 290 -1.97 0.58 -2.53
C ARG A 290 -0.85 0.42 -3.56
N GLY A 291 0.29 1.07 -3.31
CA GLY A 291 1.44 1.04 -4.24
C GLY A 291 2.05 -0.36 -4.36
N HIS A 292 2.38 -0.98 -3.23
CA HIS A 292 3.01 -2.30 -3.19
C HIS A 292 1.99 -3.45 -3.18
N CYS A 293 2.43 -4.64 -3.57
CA CYS A 293 1.55 -5.78 -3.80
C CYS A 293 0.92 -6.36 -2.53
N ASN A 294 1.63 -6.40 -1.41
CA ASN A 294 1.20 -7.11 -0.18
C ASN A 294 1.09 -6.24 1.09
N VAL A 295 0.88 -4.93 0.95
CA VAL A 295 0.54 -4.07 2.11
C VAL A 295 -0.71 -4.56 2.82
N ALA A 296 -1.70 -5.02 2.06
CA ALA A 296 -2.94 -5.55 2.62
C ALA A 296 -2.72 -6.85 3.38
N GLY A 297 -1.84 -7.73 2.89
CA GLY A 297 -1.51 -9.00 3.53
C GLY A 297 -0.97 -8.78 4.93
N PHE A 298 0.03 -7.92 5.09
CA PHE A 298 0.56 -7.60 6.42
C PHE A 298 -0.53 -7.08 7.37
N ASN A 299 -1.35 -6.12 6.92
CA ASN A 299 -2.39 -5.57 7.78
C ASN A 299 -3.42 -6.62 8.22
N MET A 300 -3.82 -7.52 7.32
CA MET A 300 -4.75 -8.59 7.63
C MET A 300 -4.12 -9.62 8.57
N LEU A 301 -2.89 -10.03 8.28
CA LEU A 301 -2.15 -11.02 9.06
C LEU A 301 -1.89 -10.52 10.49
N ALA A 302 -1.37 -9.30 10.65
CA ALA A 302 -1.13 -8.68 11.94
C ALA A 302 -2.43 -8.52 12.76
N SER A 303 -3.54 -8.12 12.11
CA SER A 303 -4.85 -8.07 12.74
C SER A 303 -5.36 -9.45 13.17
N TYR A 304 -5.07 -10.47 12.38
CA TYR A 304 -5.48 -11.84 12.65
C TYR A 304 -4.79 -12.44 13.86
N LEU A 305 -3.46 -12.21 13.95
CA LEU A 305 -2.62 -12.78 15.02
C LEU A 305 -2.71 -11.97 16.31
N TYR A 306 -2.74 -10.64 16.21
CA TYR A 306 -2.55 -9.75 17.36
C TYR A 306 -3.67 -8.72 17.57
N GLY A 307 -4.66 -8.65 16.72
CA GLY A 307 -5.78 -7.71 16.82
C GLY A 307 -5.49 -6.30 16.28
N TYR A 308 -4.26 -6.02 15.82
CA TYR A 308 -3.85 -4.70 15.33
C TYR A 308 -3.17 -4.79 13.97
N PRO A 309 -3.38 -3.81 13.06
CA PRO A 309 -3.00 -3.98 11.65
C PRO A 309 -1.56 -3.63 11.28
N PHE A 310 -0.83 -2.86 12.10
CA PHE A 310 0.56 -2.43 11.88
C PHE A 310 1.09 -1.75 13.15
N ALA A 311 2.37 -1.32 13.16
CA ALA A 311 2.99 -0.60 14.28
C ALA A 311 2.81 -1.31 15.64
N LEU A 312 3.05 -2.63 15.66
CA LEU A 312 2.92 -3.47 16.85
C LEU A 312 4.16 -3.34 17.72
N ASP A 313 3.95 -3.02 18.99
CA ASP A 313 4.99 -2.94 20.01
C ASP A 313 4.79 -4.03 21.06
N PHE A 314 5.78 -4.92 21.21
CA PHE A 314 5.79 -6.03 22.15
C PHE A 314 6.72 -5.79 23.37
N THR A 315 7.31 -4.60 23.50
CA THR A 315 8.27 -4.26 24.55
C THR A 315 7.73 -4.44 25.97
N ARG A 316 6.42 -4.50 26.15
CA ARG A 316 5.74 -4.71 27.44
C ARG A 316 5.28 -6.16 27.67
N GLY A 317 5.64 -7.10 26.78
CA GLY A 317 5.22 -8.51 26.86
C GLY A 317 3.78 -8.78 26.35
N TYR A 318 3.13 -7.81 25.73
CA TYR A 318 1.83 -7.93 25.04
C TYR A 318 1.78 -6.96 23.86
N PRO A 319 0.98 -7.23 22.81
CA PRO A 319 0.88 -6.34 21.67
C PRO A 319 0.23 -5.01 22.04
N ARG A 320 0.92 -3.92 21.74
CA ARG A 320 0.46 -2.54 21.88
C ARG A 320 0.41 -1.89 20.51
N TYR A 321 -0.58 -1.05 20.30
CA TYR A 321 -0.80 -0.34 19.05
C TYR A 321 -1.12 1.13 19.36
N ASN A 322 -0.23 2.02 18.96
CA ASN A 322 -0.42 3.46 19.09
C ASN A 322 0.37 4.19 17.98
N PRO A 323 -0.16 4.20 16.72
CA PRO A 323 0.44 4.97 15.64
C PRO A 323 0.61 6.45 16.04
N GLY A 324 1.80 7.00 15.86
CA GLY A 324 2.25 8.27 16.44
C GLY A 324 3.20 8.08 17.63
N GLU A 325 3.38 6.83 18.10
CA GLU A 325 4.33 6.45 19.16
C GLU A 325 5.04 5.13 18.82
N THR A 326 4.31 4.14 18.27
CA THR A 326 4.84 2.80 18.02
C THR A 326 5.15 2.53 16.54
N SER A 327 4.99 3.49 15.65
CA SER A 327 5.34 3.30 14.24
C SER A 327 6.85 3.44 14.01
N CYS A 328 7.37 2.81 12.97
CA CYS A 328 8.79 2.84 12.65
C CYS A 328 9.35 4.27 12.50
N VAL A 329 8.57 5.19 11.95
CA VAL A 329 8.97 6.60 11.80
C VAL A 329 9.09 7.28 13.16
N ASP A 330 8.16 6.99 14.08
CA ASP A 330 8.16 7.59 15.42
C ASP A 330 9.37 7.09 16.23
N ILE A 331 9.55 5.75 16.32
CA ILE A 331 10.64 5.17 17.12
C ILE A 331 12.03 5.49 16.56
N LEU A 332 12.19 5.62 15.24
CA LEU A 332 13.44 6.06 14.63
C LEU A 332 13.74 7.54 14.94
N ARG A 333 12.71 8.40 14.86
CA ARG A 333 12.86 9.83 15.16
C ARG A 333 13.20 10.08 16.64
N GLU A 334 12.53 9.36 17.52
CA GLU A 334 12.77 9.45 18.98
C GLU A 334 13.99 8.66 19.44
N LYS A 335 14.66 7.94 18.51
CA LYS A 335 15.81 7.04 18.81
C LYS A 335 15.47 5.96 19.85
N ASP A 336 14.24 5.47 19.81
CA ASP A 336 13.71 4.48 20.77
C ASP A 336 13.83 3.02 20.27
N THR A 337 14.87 2.75 19.48
CA THR A 337 15.28 1.41 19.06
C THR A 337 16.80 1.34 19.00
N ASP A 338 17.38 0.18 19.27
CA ASP A 338 18.83 0.00 19.35
C ASP A 338 19.39 -1.09 18.41
N ALA A 339 18.53 -1.72 17.62
CA ALA A 339 18.90 -2.54 16.46
C ALA A 339 17.71 -2.67 15.50
N ALA A 340 17.97 -2.97 14.24
CA ALA A 340 16.92 -3.14 13.24
C ALA A 340 17.09 -4.42 12.41
N MET A 341 15.96 -5.00 12.01
CA MET A 341 15.87 -5.95 10.90
C MET A 341 14.93 -5.40 9.82
N VAL A 342 15.40 -5.24 8.61
CA VAL A 342 14.62 -4.73 7.49
C VAL A 342 14.52 -5.82 6.42
N VAL A 343 13.30 -6.16 6.02
CA VAL A 343 13.03 -7.27 5.10
C VAL A 343 12.27 -6.76 3.87
N GLY A 344 12.86 -6.91 2.68
CA GLY A 344 12.21 -6.63 1.39
C GLY A 344 11.76 -5.17 1.25
N ALA A 345 12.56 -4.23 1.75
CA ALA A 345 12.26 -2.79 1.65
C ALA A 345 13.53 -1.96 1.76
N ASP A 346 13.63 -0.90 0.98
CA ASP A 346 14.64 0.14 1.20
C ASP A 346 14.09 1.21 2.14
N LEU A 347 14.07 0.91 3.44
CA LEU A 347 13.46 1.75 4.46
C LEU A 347 14.12 3.14 4.55
N MET A 348 15.44 3.22 4.36
CA MET A 348 16.16 4.51 4.36
C MET A 348 15.72 5.41 3.20
N ALA A 349 15.41 4.84 2.04
CA ALA A 349 14.90 5.60 0.90
C ALA A 349 13.45 6.07 1.07
N HIS A 350 12.69 5.46 1.98
CA HIS A 350 11.26 5.73 2.18
C HIS A 350 10.92 6.53 3.45
N THR A 351 11.90 6.78 4.31
CA THR A 351 11.70 7.51 5.57
C THR A 351 12.32 8.91 5.52
N PRO A 352 11.90 9.84 6.39
CA PRO A 352 12.54 11.14 6.53
C PRO A 352 14.04 11.03 6.83
N ALA A 353 14.80 12.04 6.43
CA ALA A 353 16.25 12.01 6.52
C ALA A 353 16.80 11.81 7.95
N ASP A 354 16.11 12.35 8.96
CA ASP A 354 16.43 12.13 10.38
C ASP A 354 16.29 10.66 10.80
N CYS A 355 15.20 10.02 10.36
CA CYS A 355 14.97 8.59 10.60
C CYS A 355 16.00 7.72 9.86
N ALA A 356 16.26 8.00 8.58
CA ALA A 356 17.24 7.28 7.78
C ALA A 356 18.66 7.40 8.35
N SER A 357 19.06 8.60 8.82
CA SER A 357 20.35 8.83 9.45
C SER A 357 20.51 8.00 10.71
N TYR A 358 19.50 7.99 11.59
CA TYR A 358 19.56 7.18 12.79
C TYR A 358 19.56 5.68 12.52
N LEU A 359 18.79 5.22 11.53
CA LEU A 359 18.79 3.81 11.12
C LEU A 359 20.17 3.34 10.66
N ALA A 360 20.97 4.21 10.06
CA ALA A 360 22.34 3.91 9.64
C ALA A 360 23.35 3.88 10.81
N GLU A 361 23.00 4.42 11.99
CA GLU A 361 23.86 4.47 13.19
C GLU A 361 23.72 3.21 14.07
N ILE A 362 22.61 2.47 13.94
CA ILE A 362 22.32 1.29 14.79
C ILE A 362 22.63 -0.01 14.06
N PRO A 363 22.99 -1.09 14.79
CA PRO A 363 23.20 -2.42 14.20
C PRO A 363 22.00 -2.88 13.41
N MET A 364 22.24 -3.34 12.16
CA MET A 364 21.15 -3.65 11.23
C MET A 364 21.37 -4.94 10.47
N VAL A 365 20.33 -5.76 10.41
CA VAL A 365 20.20 -6.93 9.52
C VAL A 365 19.27 -6.56 8.38
N CYS A 366 19.70 -6.78 7.13
CA CYS A 366 18.88 -6.54 5.96
C CYS A 366 18.67 -7.83 5.15
N ILE A 367 17.44 -8.10 4.76
CA ILE A 367 17.09 -9.19 3.83
C ILE A 367 16.54 -8.54 2.57
N ASP A 368 17.29 -8.59 1.47
CA ASP A 368 16.89 -7.95 0.21
C ASP A 368 17.46 -8.69 -1.00
N ILE A 369 16.96 -8.34 -2.19
CA ILE A 369 17.36 -8.92 -3.47
C ILE A 369 18.42 -8.09 -4.20
N ALA A 370 18.54 -6.80 -3.88
CA ALA A 370 19.36 -5.85 -4.62
C ALA A 370 20.01 -4.82 -3.68
N PRO A 371 21.12 -4.20 -4.07
CA PRO A 371 21.73 -3.13 -3.31
C PRO A 371 20.85 -1.88 -3.32
N GLY A 372 20.94 -1.10 -2.26
CA GLY A 372 20.24 0.17 -2.02
C GLY A 372 20.81 0.84 -0.78
N PRO A 373 20.32 2.03 -0.39
CA PRO A 373 20.75 2.69 0.84
C PRO A 373 20.66 1.80 2.10
N THR A 374 19.54 1.11 2.31
CA THR A 374 19.36 0.23 3.49
C THR A 374 20.30 -0.97 3.48
N PRO A 375 20.38 -1.81 2.42
CA PRO A 375 21.37 -2.89 2.38
C PRO A 375 22.80 -2.39 2.55
N THR A 376 23.17 -1.26 1.94
CA THR A 376 24.54 -0.70 2.03
C THR A 376 24.88 -0.25 3.45
N ALA A 377 23.93 0.22 4.24
CA ALA A 377 24.12 0.61 5.62
C ALA A 377 24.20 -0.59 6.58
N ALA A 378 23.59 -1.72 6.26
CA ALA A 378 23.45 -2.89 7.13
C ALA A 378 24.80 -3.51 7.53
N ASP A 379 24.84 -4.20 8.68
CA ASP A 379 25.98 -5.00 9.16
C ASP A 379 25.95 -6.42 8.60
N VAL A 380 24.74 -6.96 8.41
CA VAL A 380 24.50 -8.28 7.82
C VAL A 380 23.50 -8.16 6.69
N ILE A 381 23.84 -8.72 5.53
CA ILE A 381 22.93 -8.83 4.40
C ILE A 381 22.65 -10.31 4.12
N LEU A 382 21.38 -10.66 4.07
CA LEU A 382 20.91 -11.98 3.66
C LEU A 382 20.20 -11.88 2.31
N PRO A 383 20.55 -12.71 1.31
CA PRO A 383 19.92 -12.66 0.00
C PRO A 383 18.47 -13.14 0.06
N GLY A 384 17.56 -12.31 -0.46
CA GLY A 384 16.17 -12.68 -0.73
C GLY A 384 15.97 -13.26 -2.13
N VAL A 385 14.75 -13.77 -2.37
CA VAL A 385 14.29 -14.23 -3.69
C VAL A 385 13.02 -13.47 -4.10
N ILE A 386 12.73 -13.47 -5.40
CA ILE A 386 11.44 -12.99 -5.93
C ILE A 386 10.53 -14.20 -6.08
N ASP A 387 9.24 -14.10 -5.74
CA ASP A 387 8.26 -15.20 -5.78
C ASP A 387 8.28 -16.05 -7.07
N ALA A 388 8.69 -15.47 -8.19
CA ALA A 388 8.81 -16.18 -9.47
C ALA A 388 10.07 -17.05 -9.59
N MET A 389 10.88 -17.14 -8.53
CA MET A 389 12.15 -17.90 -8.51
C MET A 389 12.05 -19.18 -7.67
N GLU A 390 10.99 -19.34 -6.92
CA GLU A 390 10.65 -20.55 -6.19
C GLU A 390 9.89 -21.57 -7.13
#